data_ae467b140a8838f263f0f59b82e7ce16
#
_entry.id   ae467b140a8838f263f0f59b82e7ce16
#
_cell.length_a   1.000
_cell.length_b   1.000
_cell.length_c   1.000
_cell.angle_alpha   90.00
_cell.angle_beta   90.00
_cell.angle_gamma   90.00
#
_symmetry.space_group_name_H-M   'P 1'
#
loop_
_entity.id
_entity.type
_entity.pdbx_description
1 polymer ?
#
loop_
_entity_poly.entity_id
_entity_poly.type
_entity_poly.pdbx_seq_one_letter_code
_entity_poly.pdbx_strand_id
1 'polypeptide(L)'
;MNTFNKLVGLTLILGLLHACGSKPNPEQEKAYQKAAAYFAADESFYPILDEELYYFTNQTLDSITPLYINEQDAIKKVMKLETWLAFTTRDFTEKERQNLIDRKYMPRAIPIAYDGLAIIVNNANPDTCITVNDFARILKGEVSSWKDIYPQNKLGEIDVVFDNPLSSTVRWCVDSILGGKQFSAKNIGAVQTSAAVIDYVEKHENALGIIGSNWLNDKRDTTNVTFNKNITVMGVSKMKTAEKYNSWQPYQYYLYNGNYPLRRTIYALLNDTRNGVPSSFTHFIQLPKGQKIILRFGLLPRTANMNVRDVIVKTE
;
A
#
# COMPACT_ATOMS: atom_id res chain seq x y z
N MET A 1 14.72 -23.40 77.11
CA MET A 1 15.72 -22.91 76.10
C MET A 1 15.26 -23.34 74.72
N ASN A 2 15.14 -22.45 73.79
CA ASN A 2 14.74 -22.62 72.38
C ASN A 2 13.27 -22.51 71.98
N THR A 3 12.71 -21.31 72.22
CA THR A 3 11.51 -20.89 71.45
C THR A 3 11.63 -19.45 70.93
N PHE A 4 12.81 -18.82 71.01
CA PHE A 4 13.03 -17.44 70.60
C PHE A 4 13.63 -17.25 69.19
N ASN A 5 14.10 -18.31 68.55
CA ASN A 5 14.81 -18.22 67.27
C ASN A 5 13.97 -18.56 66.02
N LYS A 6 12.64 -18.77 66.16
CA LYS A 6 11.78 -19.07 64.98
C LYS A 6 10.92 -17.86 64.54
N LEU A 7 10.96 -16.72 65.23
CA LEU A 7 10.11 -15.57 64.88
C LEU A 7 10.87 -14.47 64.11
N VAL A 8 12.20 -14.57 63.97
CA VAL A 8 12.99 -13.56 63.24
C VAL A 8 13.18 -13.92 61.75
N GLY A 9 12.92 -15.15 61.36
CA GLY A 9 13.07 -15.61 59.96
C GLY A 9 11.87 -15.33 59.05
N LEU A 10 10.70 -14.92 59.59
CA LEU A 10 9.47 -14.78 58.78
C LEU A 10 9.16 -13.31 58.42
N THR A 11 9.89 -12.35 58.97
CA THR A 11 9.67 -10.92 58.69
C THR A 11 10.57 -10.34 57.59
N LEU A 12 11.52 -11.12 57.06
CA LEU A 12 12.46 -10.68 56.01
C LEU A 12 12.06 -11.10 54.58
N ILE A 13 10.99 -11.85 54.40
CA ILE A 13 10.54 -12.33 53.07
C ILE A 13 9.33 -11.52 52.53
N LEU A 14 8.69 -10.65 53.36
CA LEU A 14 7.56 -9.82 52.89
C LEU A 14 7.96 -8.46 52.32
N GLY A 15 9.27 -8.17 52.19
CA GLY A 15 9.78 -6.86 51.75
C GLY A 15 10.16 -6.77 50.27
N LEU A 16 10.05 -7.83 49.47
CA LEU A 16 10.59 -7.86 48.10
C LEU A 16 9.52 -7.95 46.97
N LEU A 17 8.25 -7.74 47.26
CA LEU A 17 7.17 -7.73 46.25
C LEU A 17 6.66 -6.34 45.91
N HIS A 18 7.35 -5.26 46.25
CA HIS A 18 7.15 -3.95 45.65
C HIS A 18 8.12 -3.79 44.47
N ALA A 19 8.02 -4.67 43.46
CA ALA A 19 8.56 -4.38 42.14
C ALA A 19 7.76 -3.18 41.59
N CYS A 20 8.36 -2.01 41.71
CA CYS A 20 7.88 -0.74 41.21
C CYS A 20 7.48 -0.87 39.73
N GLY A 21 6.23 -1.00 39.45
CA GLY A 21 5.66 -0.47 38.25
C GLY A 21 5.75 1.05 38.32
N SER A 22 6.85 1.64 37.88
CA SER A 22 6.96 3.10 37.76
C SER A 22 5.82 3.57 36.87
N LYS A 23 4.94 4.42 37.46
CA LYS A 23 3.87 5.05 36.65
C LYS A 23 4.53 5.74 35.47
N PRO A 24 4.01 5.58 34.25
CA PRO A 24 4.55 6.27 33.09
C PRO A 24 4.66 7.76 33.36
N ASN A 25 5.76 8.38 32.95
CA ASN A 25 5.90 9.82 33.03
C ASN A 25 4.72 10.47 32.28
N PRO A 26 3.96 11.41 32.91
CA PRO A 26 2.78 12.03 32.29
C PRO A 26 3.07 12.69 30.93
N GLU A 27 4.26 13.22 30.72
CA GLU A 27 4.68 13.77 29.43
C GLU A 27 4.87 12.69 28.36
N GLN A 28 5.47 11.56 28.73
CA GLN A 28 5.63 10.41 27.84
C GLN A 28 4.27 9.79 27.50
N GLU A 29 3.37 9.72 28.46
CA GLU A 29 2.00 9.27 28.22
C GLU A 29 1.28 10.17 27.23
N LYS A 30 1.32 11.48 27.44
CA LYS A 30 0.72 12.47 26.53
C LYS A 30 1.32 12.40 25.13
N ALA A 31 2.63 12.25 25.01
CA ALA A 31 3.32 12.09 23.72
C ALA A 31 2.88 10.80 23.01
N TYR A 32 2.78 9.70 23.75
CA TYR A 32 2.29 8.42 23.20
C TYR A 32 0.86 8.55 22.68
N GLN A 33 -0.07 9.09 23.48
CA GLN A 33 -1.47 9.25 23.09
C GLN A 33 -1.62 10.15 21.86
N LYS A 34 -0.85 11.23 21.78
CA LYS A 34 -0.83 12.10 20.61
C LYS A 34 -0.41 11.35 19.34
N ALA A 35 0.63 10.53 19.42
CA ALA A 35 1.12 9.75 18.27
C ALA A 35 0.21 8.56 17.95
N ALA A 36 -0.55 8.03 18.93
CA ALA A 36 -1.50 6.94 18.73
C ALA A 36 -2.86 7.40 18.17
N ALA A 37 -3.12 8.71 18.19
CA ALA A 37 -4.40 9.27 17.73
C ALA A 37 -4.59 9.22 16.21
N TYR A 38 -3.53 8.98 15.44
CA TYR A 38 -3.60 8.89 13.98
C TYR A 38 -2.57 7.92 13.40
N PHE A 39 -2.84 7.48 12.17
CA PHE A 39 -1.87 6.79 11.34
C PHE A 39 -1.56 7.63 10.09
N ALA A 40 -0.38 7.43 9.50
CA ALA A 40 -0.02 8.00 8.21
C ALA A 40 -0.13 6.94 7.11
N ALA A 41 -0.49 7.33 5.90
CA ALA A 41 -0.55 6.40 4.78
C ALA A 41 -0.24 7.12 3.47
N ASP A 42 0.38 6.38 2.54
CA ASP A 42 0.42 6.83 1.15
C ASP A 42 -1.00 7.02 0.63
N GLU A 43 -1.25 8.14 -0.05
CA GLU A 43 -2.59 8.52 -0.55
C GLU A 43 -3.15 7.45 -1.48
N SER A 44 -2.30 6.73 -2.19
CA SER A 44 -2.73 5.65 -3.08
C SER A 44 -3.54 4.56 -2.38
N PHE A 45 -3.53 4.47 -1.03
CA PHE A 45 -4.30 3.50 -0.25
C PHE A 45 -5.58 4.07 0.37
N TYR A 46 -5.92 5.35 0.09
CA TYR A 46 -7.11 5.98 0.65
C TYR A 46 -8.38 5.10 0.55
N PRO A 47 -8.78 4.53 -0.61
CA PRO A 47 -10.05 3.82 -0.70
C PRO A 47 -10.13 2.60 0.22
N ILE A 48 -9.07 1.81 0.29
CA ILE A 48 -9.07 0.57 1.08
C ILE A 48 -8.92 0.84 2.58
N LEU A 49 -8.06 1.79 2.97
CA LEU A 49 -7.84 2.07 4.38
C LEU A 49 -9.03 2.80 5.02
N ASP A 50 -9.73 3.63 4.26
CA ASP A 50 -10.93 4.31 4.74
C ASP A 50 -12.06 3.31 5.03
N GLU A 51 -12.21 2.30 4.18
CA GLU A 51 -13.17 1.21 4.39
C GLU A 51 -12.77 0.31 5.57
N GLU A 52 -11.50 -0.06 5.70
CA GLU A 52 -10.99 -0.81 6.86
C GLU A 52 -11.24 -0.04 8.16
N LEU A 53 -10.98 1.26 8.15
CA LEU A 53 -11.19 2.14 9.30
C LEU A 53 -12.66 2.24 9.68
N TYR A 54 -13.56 2.37 8.69
CA TYR A 54 -15.00 2.38 8.92
C TYR A 54 -15.48 1.13 9.67
N TYR A 55 -15.08 -0.06 9.22
CA TYR A 55 -15.45 -1.30 9.89
C TYR A 55 -14.78 -1.47 11.25
N PHE A 56 -13.51 -1.07 11.39
CA PHE A 56 -12.79 -1.13 12.65
C PHE A 56 -13.49 -0.27 13.73
N THR A 57 -13.74 0.99 13.42
CA THR A 57 -14.39 1.93 14.37
C THR A 57 -15.78 1.45 14.79
N ASN A 58 -16.58 0.97 13.83
CA ASN A 58 -17.93 0.47 14.15
C ASN A 58 -17.94 -0.83 14.99
N GLN A 59 -16.85 -1.60 14.95
CA GLN A 59 -16.76 -2.88 15.68
C GLN A 59 -16.15 -2.72 17.06
N THR A 60 -15.12 -1.87 17.21
CA THR A 60 -14.31 -1.76 18.43
C THR A 60 -14.68 -0.56 19.27
N LEU A 61 -15.36 0.44 18.68
CA LEU A 61 -15.58 1.78 19.24
C LEU A 61 -14.27 2.57 19.45
N ASP A 62 -13.14 2.02 19.07
CA ASP A 62 -11.86 2.74 19.04
C ASP A 62 -11.82 3.68 17.83
N SER A 63 -11.11 4.78 17.96
CA SER A 63 -10.93 5.76 16.90
C SER A 63 -9.46 6.04 16.65
N ILE A 64 -9.07 6.05 15.38
CA ILE A 64 -7.76 6.49 14.92
C ILE A 64 -7.96 7.31 13.64
N THR A 65 -7.34 8.48 13.56
CA THR A 65 -7.53 9.40 12.43
C THR A 65 -6.55 9.10 11.30
N PRO A 66 -7.01 8.94 10.04
CA PRO A 66 -6.13 8.76 8.89
C PRO A 66 -5.46 10.09 8.49
N LEU A 67 -4.18 10.01 8.11
CA LEU A 67 -3.42 11.10 7.50
C LEU A 67 -2.88 10.59 6.16
N TYR A 68 -3.61 10.88 5.08
CA TYR A 68 -3.22 10.51 3.72
C TYR A 68 -2.24 11.54 3.16
N ILE A 69 -1.01 11.12 2.93
CA ILE A 69 0.11 11.92 2.45
C ILE A 69 0.95 11.08 1.48
N ASN A 70 2.09 11.55 1.03
CA ASN A 70 2.99 10.71 0.25
C ASN A 70 3.76 9.70 1.12
N GLU A 71 4.25 8.62 0.51
CA GLU A 71 4.93 7.51 1.21
C GLU A 71 6.14 7.96 2.01
N GLN A 72 6.97 8.85 1.45
CA GLN A 72 8.18 9.32 2.14
C GLN A 72 7.85 10.06 3.43
N ASP A 73 6.84 10.92 3.42
CA ASP A 73 6.43 11.67 4.60
C ASP A 73 5.71 10.79 5.61
N ALA A 74 4.96 9.76 5.17
CA ALA A 74 4.38 8.77 6.05
C ALA A 74 5.46 8.01 6.85
N ILE A 75 6.52 7.56 6.18
CA ILE A 75 7.65 6.91 6.85
C ILE A 75 8.37 7.87 7.81
N LYS A 76 8.62 9.13 7.38
CA LYS A 76 9.26 10.13 8.24
C LYS A 76 8.49 10.37 9.54
N LYS A 77 7.16 10.32 9.52
CA LYS A 77 6.34 10.47 10.72
C LYS A 77 6.58 9.33 11.72
N VAL A 78 6.68 8.08 11.26
CA VAL A 78 7.04 6.95 12.14
C VAL A 78 8.47 7.12 12.67
N MET A 79 9.42 7.50 11.82
CA MET A 79 10.82 7.71 12.23
C MET A 79 11.00 8.81 13.26
N LYS A 80 10.15 9.86 13.20
CA LYS A 80 10.12 10.95 14.17
C LYS A 80 9.26 10.66 15.40
N LEU A 81 8.60 9.50 15.45
CA LEU A 81 7.63 9.11 16.50
C LEU A 81 6.42 10.08 16.58
N GLU A 82 6.08 10.70 15.47
CA GLU A 82 4.88 11.51 15.35
C GLU A 82 3.64 10.64 15.18
N THR A 83 3.78 9.42 14.66
CA THR A 83 2.78 8.34 14.67
C THR A 83 3.44 6.99 14.92
N TRP A 84 2.66 6.02 15.40
CA TRP A 84 3.11 4.64 15.63
C TRP A 84 2.83 3.71 14.46
N LEU A 85 2.06 4.16 13.46
CA LEU A 85 1.62 3.33 12.34
C LEU A 85 1.69 4.11 11.03
N ALA A 86 2.28 3.50 10.00
CA ALA A 86 2.16 3.98 8.63
C ALA A 86 1.88 2.85 7.66
N PHE A 87 1.18 3.15 6.54
CA PHE A 87 0.95 2.21 5.45
C PHE A 87 1.75 2.63 4.21
N THR A 88 2.52 1.68 3.67
CA THR A 88 3.54 1.92 2.63
C THR A 88 3.66 0.71 1.71
N THR A 89 4.45 0.82 0.63
CA THR A 89 4.76 -0.32 -0.26
C THR A 89 6.17 -0.88 -0.06
N ARG A 90 6.87 -0.48 0.98
CA ARG A 90 8.16 -1.05 1.37
C ARG A 90 8.28 -1.25 2.88
N ASP A 91 9.16 -2.12 3.25
CA ASP A 91 9.65 -2.26 4.63
C ASP A 91 10.56 -1.08 5.01
N PHE A 92 10.87 -0.95 6.29
CA PHE A 92 11.98 -0.12 6.76
C PHE A 92 13.27 -0.53 6.06
N THR A 93 14.06 0.45 5.64
CA THR A 93 15.45 0.17 5.28
C THR A 93 16.23 -0.29 6.52
N GLU A 94 17.35 -0.98 6.33
CA GLU A 94 18.19 -1.41 7.45
C GLU A 94 18.60 -0.24 8.36
N LYS A 95 18.95 0.90 7.76
CA LYS A 95 19.30 2.13 8.49
C LYS A 95 18.13 2.70 9.31
N GLU A 96 16.92 2.70 8.76
CA GLU A 96 15.71 3.15 9.46
C GLU A 96 15.39 2.21 10.63
N ARG A 97 15.44 0.92 10.39
CA ARG A 97 15.21 -0.13 11.39
C ARG A 97 16.20 -0.02 12.53
N GLN A 98 17.49 0.07 12.22
CA GLN A 98 18.55 0.18 13.23
C GLN A 98 18.40 1.46 14.05
N ASN A 99 18.09 2.60 13.43
CA ASN A 99 17.83 3.86 14.15
C ASN A 99 16.71 3.73 15.19
N LEU A 100 15.63 3.02 14.89
CA LEU A 100 14.53 2.79 15.83
C LEU A 100 14.97 1.82 16.95
N ILE A 101 15.70 0.76 16.62
CA ILE A 101 16.23 -0.22 17.60
C ILE A 101 17.19 0.46 18.58
N ASP A 102 18.10 1.30 18.11
CA ASP A 102 19.05 2.04 18.96
C ASP A 102 18.31 2.94 19.97
N ARG A 103 17.15 3.46 19.57
CA ARG A 103 16.24 4.25 20.41
C ARG A 103 15.31 3.38 21.27
N LYS A 104 15.54 2.05 21.35
CA LYS A 104 14.78 1.06 22.14
C LYS A 104 13.35 0.83 21.67
N TYR A 105 13.08 1.02 20.37
CA TYR A 105 11.82 0.64 19.73
C TYR A 105 11.93 -0.72 19.04
N MET A 106 10.79 -1.33 18.72
CA MET A 106 10.70 -2.63 18.05
C MET A 106 9.90 -2.50 16.73
N PRO A 107 10.48 -1.89 15.69
CA PRO A 107 9.77 -1.65 14.43
C PRO A 107 9.41 -2.97 13.73
N ARG A 108 8.17 -3.10 13.32
CA ARG A 108 7.64 -4.24 12.58
C ARG A 108 7.08 -3.76 11.24
N ALA A 109 7.44 -4.43 10.17
CA ALA A 109 6.80 -4.27 8.87
C ALA A 109 5.92 -5.49 8.62
N ILE A 110 4.62 -5.28 8.65
CA ILE A 110 3.62 -6.34 8.58
C ILE A 110 2.97 -6.27 7.20
N PRO A 111 3.20 -7.24 6.31
CA PRO A 111 2.51 -7.26 5.02
C PRO A 111 1.02 -7.56 5.27
N ILE A 112 0.15 -6.73 4.71
CA ILE A 112 -1.30 -6.81 4.89
C ILE A 112 -2.04 -7.22 3.63
N ALA A 113 -1.55 -6.82 2.46
CA ALA A 113 -2.16 -7.11 1.16
C ALA A 113 -1.13 -7.04 0.02
N TYR A 114 -1.56 -7.47 -1.16
CA TYR A 114 -0.84 -7.22 -2.41
C TYR A 114 -1.71 -6.38 -3.33
N ASP A 115 -1.10 -5.38 -3.93
CA ASP A 115 -1.69 -4.44 -4.88
C ASP A 115 -1.03 -4.61 -6.26
N GLY A 116 -1.75 -4.21 -7.31
CA GLY A 116 -1.22 -4.04 -8.65
C GLY A 116 -1.00 -2.57 -8.96
N LEU A 117 0.18 -2.18 -9.43
CA LEU A 117 0.36 -0.87 -10.00
C LEU A 117 -0.26 -0.86 -11.40
N ALA A 118 -1.36 -0.13 -11.59
CA ALA A 118 -2.12 -0.12 -12.85
C ALA A 118 -1.60 0.97 -13.79
N ILE A 119 -1.50 0.63 -15.06
CA ILE A 119 -1.29 1.57 -16.16
C ILE A 119 -2.65 1.84 -16.78
N ILE A 120 -3.05 3.10 -16.82
CA ILE A 120 -4.33 3.54 -17.37
C ILE A 120 -4.14 4.54 -18.51
N VAL A 121 -5.01 4.47 -19.51
CA VAL A 121 -5.00 5.37 -20.67
C VAL A 121 -6.41 5.86 -20.96
N ASN A 122 -6.50 6.92 -21.75
CA ASN A 122 -7.79 7.42 -22.24
C ASN A 122 -8.48 6.38 -23.12
N ASN A 123 -9.81 6.35 -23.12
CA ASN A 123 -10.60 5.42 -23.94
C ASN A 123 -10.44 5.65 -25.46
N ALA A 124 -9.95 6.82 -25.88
CA ALA A 124 -9.60 7.09 -27.27
C ALA A 124 -8.30 6.39 -27.72
N ASN A 125 -7.47 5.91 -26.78
CA ASN A 125 -6.26 5.16 -27.13
C ASN A 125 -6.64 3.77 -27.65
N PRO A 126 -6.28 3.41 -28.89
CA PRO A 126 -6.61 2.11 -29.47
C PRO A 126 -5.79 0.95 -28.87
N ASP A 127 -4.65 1.27 -28.25
CA ASP A 127 -3.74 0.25 -27.70
C ASP A 127 -4.09 -0.01 -26.24
N THR A 128 -4.40 -1.26 -25.94
CA THR A 128 -4.87 -1.71 -24.61
C THR A 128 -3.90 -2.61 -23.86
N CYS A 129 -2.73 -2.88 -24.45
CA CYS A 129 -1.69 -3.72 -23.87
C CYS A 129 -0.33 -3.04 -23.99
N ILE A 130 0.56 -3.27 -23.02
CA ILE A 130 1.94 -2.74 -23.03
C ILE A 130 2.91 -3.76 -22.43
N THR A 131 4.16 -3.79 -22.91
CA THR A 131 5.18 -4.60 -22.24
C THR A 131 5.81 -3.87 -21.07
N VAL A 132 6.33 -4.61 -20.07
CA VAL A 132 7.15 -4.03 -18.99
C VAL A 132 8.35 -3.29 -19.58
N ASN A 133 8.94 -3.80 -20.67
CA ASN A 133 10.07 -3.17 -21.33
C ASN A 133 9.70 -1.83 -21.96
N ASP A 134 8.57 -1.76 -22.68
CA ASP A 134 8.13 -0.49 -23.30
C ASP A 134 7.76 0.54 -22.24
N PHE A 135 7.11 0.11 -21.16
CA PHE A 135 6.88 0.99 -20.02
C PHE A 135 8.19 1.54 -19.43
N ALA A 136 9.20 0.68 -19.26
CA ALA A 136 10.53 1.11 -18.82
C ALA A 136 11.18 2.10 -19.79
N ARG A 137 11.05 1.88 -21.11
CA ARG A 137 11.59 2.77 -22.17
C ARG A 137 10.91 4.15 -22.14
N ILE A 138 9.61 4.20 -21.92
CA ILE A 138 8.87 5.45 -21.72
C ILE A 138 9.45 6.21 -20.52
N LEU A 139 9.56 5.57 -19.35
CA LEU A 139 10.08 6.21 -18.14
C LEU A 139 11.54 6.68 -18.25
N LYS A 140 12.33 6.02 -19.10
CA LYS A 140 13.71 6.43 -19.42
C LYS A 140 13.78 7.53 -20.48
N GLY A 141 12.66 7.87 -21.13
CA GLY A 141 12.65 8.82 -22.26
C GLY A 141 13.28 8.29 -23.55
N GLU A 142 13.43 6.97 -23.68
CA GLU A 142 13.88 6.28 -24.90
C GLU A 142 12.74 6.24 -25.94
N VAL A 143 11.51 6.38 -25.49
CA VAL A 143 10.28 6.45 -26.27
C VAL A 143 9.48 7.63 -25.75
N SER A 144 9.04 8.50 -26.65
CA SER A 144 8.27 9.69 -26.29
C SER A 144 6.90 9.77 -26.96
N SER A 145 6.63 8.91 -27.93
CA SER A 145 5.35 8.92 -28.68
C SER A 145 4.74 7.53 -28.75
N TRP A 146 3.42 7.46 -28.76
CA TRP A 146 2.67 6.21 -28.91
C TRP A 146 3.04 5.44 -30.17
N LYS A 147 3.28 6.15 -31.30
CA LYS A 147 3.68 5.53 -32.59
C LYS A 147 5.07 4.85 -32.53
N ASP A 148 5.92 5.22 -31.58
CA ASP A 148 7.25 4.59 -31.43
C ASP A 148 7.15 3.18 -30.84
N ILE A 149 6.00 2.86 -30.21
CA ILE A 149 5.67 1.53 -29.72
C ILE A 149 4.69 0.83 -30.67
N TYR A 150 3.65 1.57 -31.08
CA TYR A 150 2.55 1.10 -31.92
C TYR A 150 2.48 1.93 -33.20
N PRO A 151 3.11 1.49 -34.32
CA PRO A 151 3.23 2.30 -35.54
C PRO A 151 1.91 2.80 -36.12
N GLN A 152 0.79 2.11 -35.81
CA GLN A 152 -0.56 2.51 -36.28
C GLN A 152 -1.26 3.51 -35.35
N ASN A 153 -0.71 3.74 -34.14
CA ASN A 153 -1.26 4.71 -33.21
C ASN A 153 -1.04 6.14 -33.71
N LYS A 154 -2.11 6.92 -33.74
CA LYS A 154 -2.10 8.31 -34.25
C LYS A 154 -2.02 9.36 -33.14
N LEU A 155 -2.04 8.93 -31.88
CA LEU A 155 -1.85 9.81 -30.72
C LEU A 155 -0.42 10.35 -30.70
N GLY A 156 -0.28 11.56 -30.22
CA GLY A 156 0.99 12.28 -30.20
C GLY A 156 1.99 11.77 -29.15
N GLU A 157 2.70 12.69 -28.53
CA GLU A 157 3.63 12.40 -27.44
C GLU A 157 2.88 11.81 -26.26
N ILE A 158 3.50 10.82 -25.62
CA ILE A 158 2.95 10.20 -24.39
C ILE A 158 3.12 11.20 -23.26
N ASP A 159 2.05 11.49 -22.54
CA ASP A 159 2.08 12.32 -21.34
C ASP A 159 1.90 11.42 -20.10
N VAL A 160 3.00 11.21 -19.38
CA VAL A 160 3.03 10.30 -18.23
C VAL A 160 2.63 11.05 -16.97
N VAL A 161 1.61 10.56 -16.25
CA VAL A 161 1.11 11.23 -15.07
C VAL A 161 1.05 10.32 -13.85
N PHE A 162 1.65 10.78 -12.76
CA PHE A 162 1.64 10.16 -11.43
C PHE A 162 0.78 10.97 -10.46
N ASP A 163 0.47 10.36 -9.33
CA ASP A 163 -0.19 11.00 -8.20
C ASP A 163 0.70 12.07 -7.54
N ASN A 164 1.81 11.67 -6.93
CA ASN A 164 2.72 12.59 -6.22
C ASN A 164 4.18 12.21 -6.47
N PRO A 165 5.10 13.18 -6.63
CA PRO A 165 6.53 12.88 -6.88
C PRO A 165 7.21 12.04 -5.80
N LEU A 166 6.69 12.05 -4.57
CA LEU A 166 7.21 11.32 -3.42
C LEU A 166 6.33 10.12 -3.01
N SER A 167 5.42 9.71 -3.89
CA SER A 167 4.50 8.60 -3.66
C SER A 167 5.17 7.24 -3.79
N SER A 168 4.45 6.23 -3.32
CA SER A 168 4.83 4.83 -3.50
C SER A 168 4.81 4.39 -4.96
N THR A 169 3.95 4.97 -5.80
CA THR A 169 3.85 4.65 -7.23
C THR A 169 5.11 5.07 -7.97
N VAL A 170 5.61 6.29 -7.72
CA VAL A 170 6.87 6.81 -8.27
C VAL A 170 8.06 5.98 -7.78
N ARG A 171 8.20 5.82 -6.45
CA ARG A 171 9.30 5.06 -5.87
C ARG A 171 9.35 3.63 -6.42
N TRP A 172 8.20 2.95 -6.48
CA TRP A 172 8.16 1.58 -6.96
C TRP A 172 8.60 1.46 -8.43
N CYS A 173 8.22 2.42 -9.29
CA CYS A 173 8.70 2.46 -10.67
C CYS A 173 10.22 2.67 -10.73
N VAL A 174 10.77 3.58 -9.92
CA VAL A 174 12.22 3.79 -9.83
C VAL A 174 12.94 2.52 -9.40
N ASP A 175 12.49 1.89 -8.32
CA ASP A 175 13.16 0.73 -7.74
C ASP A 175 13.00 -0.54 -8.61
N SER A 176 11.76 -0.86 -9.01
CA SER A 176 11.42 -2.15 -9.61
C SER A 176 11.49 -2.16 -11.14
N ILE A 177 11.19 -1.03 -11.80
CA ILE A 177 11.21 -0.94 -13.26
C ILE A 177 12.55 -0.40 -13.77
N LEU A 178 13.12 0.61 -13.10
CA LEU A 178 14.34 1.27 -13.53
C LEU A 178 15.60 0.82 -12.79
N GLY A 179 15.49 -0.12 -11.84
CA GLY A 179 16.62 -0.64 -11.07
C GLY A 179 17.31 0.42 -10.22
N GLY A 180 16.56 1.35 -9.64
CA GLY A 180 17.05 2.45 -8.80
C GLY A 180 17.45 3.72 -9.57
N LYS A 181 17.35 3.75 -10.91
CA LYS A 181 17.64 4.94 -11.72
C LYS A 181 16.44 5.88 -11.74
N GLN A 182 16.71 7.18 -11.68
CA GLN A 182 15.68 8.21 -11.78
C GLN A 182 15.06 8.28 -13.18
N PHE A 183 13.86 8.81 -13.27
CA PHE A 183 13.22 9.11 -14.56
C PHE A 183 14.09 10.08 -15.37
N SER A 184 14.20 9.82 -16.68
CA SER A 184 14.91 10.68 -17.61
C SER A 184 13.98 11.30 -18.66
N ALA A 185 12.74 10.81 -18.76
CA ALA A 185 11.74 11.38 -19.66
C ALA A 185 11.33 12.78 -19.20
N LYS A 186 11.14 13.70 -20.17
CA LYS A 186 10.79 15.10 -19.91
C LYS A 186 9.27 15.31 -19.73
N ASN A 187 8.49 14.36 -20.18
CA ASN A 187 7.02 14.36 -20.23
C ASN A 187 6.41 13.57 -19.08
N ILE A 188 7.03 13.59 -17.89
CA ILE A 188 6.51 13.00 -16.67
C ILE A 188 6.07 14.11 -15.73
N GLY A 189 4.79 14.08 -15.36
CA GLY A 189 4.17 14.99 -14.42
C GLY A 189 3.54 14.31 -13.22
N ALA A 190 3.07 15.11 -12.26
CA ALA A 190 2.31 14.65 -11.11
C ALA A 190 1.16 15.62 -10.81
N VAL A 191 -0.01 15.08 -10.41
CA VAL A 191 -1.26 15.82 -10.22
C VAL A 191 -1.79 15.80 -8.79
N GLN A 192 -0.98 15.38 -7.83
CA GLN A 192 -1.19 15.39 -6.38
C GLN A 192 -2.00 14.22 -5.81
N THR A 193 -2.96 13.62 -6.52
CA THR A 193 -3.77 12.52 -6.00
C THR A 193 -4.07 11.48 -7.08
N SER A 194 -4.34 10.24 -6.68
CA SER A 194 -4.75 9.17 -7.59
C SER A 194 -6.07 9.47 -8.31
N ALA A 195 -7.02 10.13 -7.64
CA ALA A 195 -8.24 10.60 -8.28
C ALA A 195 -7.96 11.61 -9.41
N ALA A 196 -7.05 12.56 -9.17
CA ALA A 196 -6.66 13.54 -10.17
C ALA A 196 -5.91 12.90 -11.36
N VAL A 197 -5.19 11.77 -11.17
CA VAL A 197 -4.62 11.00 -12.29
C VAL A 197 -5.72 10.45 -13.18
N ILE A 198 -6.78 9.88 -12.60
CA ILE A 198 -7.93 9.35 -13.36
C ILE A 198 -8.58 10.50 -14.16
N ASP A 199 -8.89 11.62 -13.49
CA ASP A 199 -9.49 12.80 -14.13
C ASP A 199 -8.63 13.37 -15.26
N TYR A 200 -7.29 13.33 -15.09
CA TYR A 200 -6.36 13.78 -16.12
C TYR A 200 -6.39 12.86 -17.34
N VAL A 201 -6.32 11.54 -17.12
CA VAL A 201 -6.38 10.54 -18.19
C VAL A 201 -7.71 10.59 -18.94
N GLU A 202 -8.83 10.83 -18.26
CA GLU A 202 -10.14 11.00 -18.93
C GLU A 202 -10.16 12.19 -19.93
N LYS A 203 -9.40 13.25 -19.65
CA LYS A 203 -9.41 14.50 -20.42
C LYS A 203 -8.31 14.59 -21.49
N HIS A 204 -7.29 13.74 -21.44
CA HIS A 204 -6.11 13.82 -22.30
C HIS A 204 -5.92 12.49 -23.04
N GLU A 205 -6.17 12.49 -24.35
CA GLU A 205 -6.16 11.26 -25.18
C GLU A 205 -4.80 10.56 -25.23
N ASN A 206 -3.70 11.32 -25.11
CA ASN A 206 -2.33 10.83 -25.14
C ASN A 206 -1.76 10.46 -23.75
N ALA A 207 -2.54 10.64 -22.68
CA ALA A 207 -2.07 10.41 -21.33
C ALA A 207 -1.87 8.93 -21.00
N LEU A 208 -0.85 8.66 -20.20
CA LEU A 208 -0.55 7.38 -19.53
C LEU A 208 -0.48 7.64 -18.03
N GLY A 209 -1.50 7.20 -17.30
CA GLY A 209 -1.58 7.37 -15.85
C GLY A 209 -1.10 6.13 -15.09
N ILE A 210 -0.51 6.33 -13.92
CA ILE A 210 -0.05 5.26 -13.04
C ILE A 210 -0.70 5.41 -11.67
N ILE A 211 -1.48 4.40 -11.23
CA ILE A 211 -2.23 4.39 -9.97
C ILE A 211 -2.21 3.01 -9.31
N GLY A 212 -2.61 2.93 -8.04
CA GLY A 212 -2.87 1.65 -7.36
C GLY A 212 -4.17 1.00 -7.85
N SER A 213 -4.21 -0.33 -7.92
CA SER A 213 -5.38 -1.06 -8.44
C SER A 213 -6.66 -0.88 -7.59
N ASN A 214 -6.54 -0.49 -6.32
CA ASN A 214 -7.70 -0.19 -5.47
C ASN A 214 -8.48 1.08 -5.90
N TRP A 215 -7.95 1.87 -6.83
CA TRP A 215 -8.63 3.01 -7.43
C TRP A 215 -9.42 2.69 -8.70
N LEU A 216 -9.27 1.46 -9.22
CA LEU A 216 -9.86 1.07 -10.52
C LEU A 216 -11.33 0.71 -10.44
N ASN A 217 -11.84 0.33 -9.27
CA ASN A 217 -13.20 -0.18 -9.14
C ASN A 217 -14.25 0.85 -9.57
N ASP A 218 -15.21 0.40 -10.38
CA ASP A 218 -16.40 1.20 -10.69
C ASP A 218 -17.26 1.33 -9.43
N LYS A 219 -17.36 2.54 -8.87
CA LYS A 219 -18.15 2.82 -7.66
C LYS A 219 -19.63 2.44 -7.80
N ARG A 220 -20.13 2.27 -9.04
CA ARG A 220 -21.50 1.82 -9.35
C ARG A 220 -21.66 0.31 -9.32
N ASP A 221 -20.55 -0.42 -9.39
CA ASP A 221 -20.55 -1.89 -9.31
C ASP A 221 -20.37 -2.35 -7.87
N THR A 222 -21.47 -2.73 -7.24
CA THR A 222 -21.48 -3.25 -5.86
C THR A 222 -20.72 -4.57 -5.68
N THR A 223 -20.39 -5.26 -6.79
CA THR A 223 -19.62 -6.51 -6.78
C THR A 223 -18.11 -6.26 -6.79
N ASN A 224 -17.68 -5.04 -7.14
CA ASN A 224 -16.27 -4.63 -7.29
C ASN A 224 -15.44 -5.52 -8.26
N VAL A 225 -16.07 -6.06 -9.30
CA VAL A 225 -15.39 -6.87 -10.34
C VAL A 225 -15.17 -6.11 -11.64
N THR A 226 -15.74 -4.92 -11.81
CA THR A 226 -15.55 -4.10 -13.00
C THR A 226 -14.73 -2.86 -12.70
N PHE A 227 -13.87 -2.49 -13.64
CA PHE A 227 -13.10 -1.26 -13.56
C PHE A 227 -13.92 -0.06 -14.04
N ASN A 228 -13.47 1.13 -13.64
CA ASN A 228 -14.03 2.40 -14.10
C ASN A 228 -14.06 2.46 -15.63
N LYS A 229 -15.24 2.70 -16.19
CA LYS A 229 -15.48 2.70 -17.65
C LYS A 229 -15.02 3.96 -18.36
N ASN A 230 -14.64 4.99 -17.63
CA ASN A 230 -14.19 6.25 -18.22
C ASN A 230 -12.73 6.19 -18.68
N ILE A 231 -12.00 5.17 -18.26
CA ILE A 231 -10.60 4.94 -18.60
C ILE A 231 -10.41 3.50 -19.08
N THR A 232 -9.35 3.28 -19.82
CA THR A 232 -8.90 1.94 -20.21
C THR A 232 -7.73 1.51 -19.33
N VAL A 233 -7.88 0.36 -18.65
CA VAL A 233 -6.79 -0.27 -17.90
C VAL A 233 -6.00 -1.14 -18.85
N MET A 234 -4.71 -0.85 -19.05
CA MET A 234 -3.87 -1.63 -19.96
C MET A 234 -3.52 -3.00 -19.37
N GLY A 235 -3.54 -4.02 -20.23
CA GLY A 235 -2.91 -5.29 -19.94
C GLY A 235 -1.39 -5.16 -19.99
N VAL A 236 -0.66 -5.73 -19.03
CA VAL A 236 0.80 -5.65 -18.98
C VAL A 236 1.42 -7.02 -19.26
N SER A 237 2.33 -7.09 -20.22
CA SER A 237 3.04 -8.31 -20.64
C SER A 237 4.48 -8.33 -20.16
N LYS A 238 4.95 -9.51 -19.74
CA LYS A 238 6.39 -9.79 -19.49
C LYS A 238 7.15 -10.17 -20.76
N MET A 239 6.43 -10.39 -21.86
CA MET A 239 7.00 -10.84 -23.13
C MET A 239 7.62 -9.68 -23.91
N LYS A 240 8.28 -9.97 -25.04
CA LYS A 240 8.87 -8.96 -25.93
C LYS A 240 7.81 -8.13 -26.66
N THR A 241 6.65 -8.71 -26.91
CA THR A 241 5.48 -8.07 -27.53
C THR A 241 4.26 -8.24 -26.64
N ALA A 242 3.43 -7.21 -26.54
CA ALA A 242 2.20 -7.23 -25.77
C ALA A 242 1.02 -7.53 -26.69
N GLU A 243 0.33 -8.63 -26.40
CA GLU A 243 -0.88 -9.09 -27.11
C GLU A 243 -1.96 -9.40 -26.06
N LYS A 244 -3.23 -9.39 -26.45
CA LYS A 244 -4.33 -9.66 -25.52
C LYS A 244 -4.21 -11.01 -24.78
N TYR A 245 -3.66 -12.02 -25.41
CA TYR A 245 -3.51 -13.37 -24.83
C TYR A 245 -2.33 -13.50 -23.87
N ASN A 246 -1.37 -12.57 -23.87
CA ASN A 246 -0.17 -12.61 -23.04
C ASN A 246 -0.01 -11.36 -22.12
N SER A 247 -1.03 -10.54 -22.05
CA SER A 247 -1.06 -9.31 -21.26
C SER A 247 -2.18 -9.38 -20.23
N TRP A 248 -1.87 -9.01 -18.99
CA TRP A 248 -2.76 -9.19 -17.86
C TRP A 248 -3.08 -7.84 -17.21
N GLN A 249 -4.33 -7.66 -16.83
CA GLN A 249 -4.77 -6.53 -16.00
C GLN A 249 -4.62 -6.89 -14.51
N PRO A 250 -4.60 -5.91 -13.56
CA PRO A 250 -4.32 -6.17 -12.14
C PRO A 250 -5.49 -6.80 -11.39
N TYR A 251 -6.15 -7.80 -11.97
CA TYR A 251 -7.16 -8.59 -11.27
C TYR A 251 -6.51 -9.51 -10.23
N GLN A 252 -7.20 -9.76 -9.14
CA GLN A 252 -6.75 -10.59 -8.02
C GLN A 252 -6.18 -11.94 -8.44
N TYR A 253 -6.83 -12.60 -9.39
CA TYR A 253 -6.38 -13.87 -9.92
C TYR A 253 -4.97 -13.78 -10.55
N TYR A 254 -4.71 -12.72 -11.33
CA TYR A 254 -3.41 -12.53 -11.98
C TYR A 254 -2.35 -11.99 -11.01
N LEU A 255 -2.75 -11.31 -9.95
CA LEU A 255 -1.87 -10.98 -8.83
C LEU A 255 -1.48 -12.24 -8.04
N TYR A 256 -2.44 -13.16 -7.82
CA TYR A 256 -2.24 -14.40 -7.07
C TYR A 256 -1.28 -15.36 -7.79
N ASN A 257 -1.53 -15.68 -9.05
CA ASN A 257 -0.72 -16.62 -9.84
C ASN A 257 0.58 -15.99 -10.42
N GLY A 258 0.82 -14.69 -10.15
CA GLY A 258 2.03 -14.00 -10.58
C GLY A 258 2.06 -13.64 -12.07
N ASN A 259 0.96 -13.73 -12.79
CA ASN A 259 0.88 -13.34 -14.19
C ASN A 259 1.01 -11.83 -14.37
N TYR A 260 0.35 -11.04 -13.49
CA TYR A 260 0.49 -9.58 -13.50
C TYR A 260 1.87 -9.14 -13.00
N PRO A 261 2.67 -8.45 -13.82
CA PRO A 261 4.07 -8.18 -13.47
C PRO A 261 4.29 -7.04 -12.48
N LEU A 262 3.36 -6.07 -12.40
CA LEU A 262 3.54 -4.86 -11.60
C LEU A 262 2.88 -5.00 -10.22
N ARG A 263 3.17 -6.13 -9.55
CA ARG A 263 2.65 -6.43 -8.21
C ARG A 263 3.55 -5.82 -7.15
N ARG A 264 2.95 -5.17 -6.15
CA ARG A 264 3.61 -4.62 -4.95
C ARG A 264 2.96 -5.13 -3.67
N THR A 265 3.69 -5.10 -2.57
CA THR A 265 3.18 -5.47 -1.24
C THR A 265 2.81 -4.20 -0.47
N ILE A 266 1.67 -4.20 0.20
CA ILE A 266 1.28 -3.16 1.14
C ILE A 266 1.70 -3.60 2.55
N TYR A 267 2.45 -2.75 3.24
CA TYR A 267 2.91 -2.98 4.60
C TYR A 267 2.28 -2.01 5.59
N ALA A 268 1.93 -2.53 6.76
CA ALA A 268 1.76 -1.72 7.95
C ALA A 268 3.10 -1.62 8.67
N LEU A 269 3.71 -0.43 8.67
CA LEU A 269 4.92 -0.12 9.43
C LEU A 269 4.51 0.26 10.85
N LEU A 270 4.62 -0.67 11.77
CA LEU A 270 4.14 -0.54 13.15
C LEU A 270 5.30 -0.44 14.13
N ASN A 271 5.34 0.64 14.90
CA ASN A 271 6.34 0.90 15.94
C ASN A 271 5.70 1.10 17.33
N ASP A 272 4.46 0.61 17.50
CA ASP A 272 3.72 0.71 18.75
C ASP A 272 4.21 -0.33 19.76
N THR A 273 4.81 0.14 20.86
CA THR A 273 5.35 -0.69 21.94
C THR A 273 4.33 -1.03 23.03
N ARG A 274 3.14 -0.41 22.99
CA ARG A 274 2.12 -0.53 24.05
C ARG A 274 0.88 -1.29 23.64
N ASN A 275 0.85 -1.79 22.40
CA ASN A 275 -0.30 -2.49 21.81
C ASN A 275 -1.61 -1.67 21.91
N GLY A 276 -1.52 -0.35 21.67
CA GLY A 276 -2.67 0.55 21.66
C GLY A 276 -3.49 0.47 20.36
N VAL A 277 -4.26 1.53 20.09
CA VAL A 277 -5.15 1.57 18.91
C VAL A 277 -4.44 1.32 17.58
N PRO A 278 -3.21 1.85 17.31
CA PRO A 278 -2.47 1.51 16.08
C PRO A 278 -2.20 0.02 15.92
N SER A 279 -1.85 -0.68 17.01
CA SER A 279 -1.66 -2.14 17.00
C SER A 279 -2.98 -2.88 16.81
N SER A 280 -4.06 -2.44 17.47
CA SER A 280 -5.41 -3.02 17.34
C SER A 280 -5.93 -2.88 15.93
N PHE A 281 -5.78 -1.72 15.29
CA PHE A 281 -6.17 -1.51 13.89
C PHE A 281 -5.36 -2.38 12.94
N THR A 282 -4.03 -2.43 13.11
CA THR A 282 -3.18 -3.33 12.31
C THR A 282 -3.59 -4.80 12.48
N HIS A 283 -3.92 -5.22 13.69
CA HIS A 283 -4.40 -6.57 13.95
C HIS A 283 -5.76 -6.83 13.29
N PHE A 284 -6.71 -5.90 13.37
CA PHE A 284 -8.01 -5.99 12.72
C PHE A 284 -7.88 -6.26 11.22
N ILE A 285 -7.01 -5.51 10.51
CA ILE A 285 -6.76 -5.70 9.07
C ILE A 285 -6.27 -7.13 8.76
N GLN A 286 -5.49 -7.75 9.67
CA GLN A 286 -4.97 -9.12 9.49
C GLN A 286 -6.01 -10.21 9.77
N LEU A 287 -7.11 -9.91 10.49
CA LEU A 287 -8.17 -10.86 10.78
C LEU A 287 -8.99 -11.19 9.50
N PRO A 288 -9.73 -12.31 9.50
CA PRO A 288 -10.55 -12.71 8.35
C PRO A 288 -11.51 -11.63 7.85
N LYS A 289 -12.01 -10.77 8.76
CA LYS A 289 -12.91 -9.67 8.39
C LYS A 289 -12.19 -8.59 7.59
N GLY A 290 -11.03 -8.10 8.07
CA GLY A 290 -10.20 -7.13 7.33
C GLY A 290 -9.73 -7.72 5.99
N GLN A 291 -9.22 -8.95 5.99
CA GLN A 291 -8.80 -9.62 4.75
C GLN A 291 -9.95 -9.79 3.73
N LYS A 292 -11.20 -9.93 4.20
CA LYS A 292 -12.38 -9.94 3.32
C LYS A 292 -12.70 -8.55 2.75
N ILE A 293 -12.45 -7.48 3.48
CA ILE A 293 -12.57 -6.10 2.99
C ILE A 293 -11.55 -5.88 1.88
N ILE A 294 -10.28 -6.23 2.11
CA ILE A 294 -9.21 -6.19 1.08
C ILE A 294 -9.64 -6.92 -0.18
N LEU A 295 -10.19 -8.14 -0.04
CA LEU A 295 -10.68 -8.93 -1.18
C LEU A 295 -11.77 -8.18 -1.97
N ARG A 296 -12.71 -7.55 -1.28
CA ARG A 296 -13.81 -6.80 -1.92
C ARG A 296 -13.33 -5.56 -2.68
N PHE A 297 -12.23 -4.95 -2.24
CA PHE A 297 -11.63 -3.79 -2.91
C PHE A 297 -10.71 -4.15 -4.09
N GLY A 298 -10.75 -5.39 -4.56
CA GLY A 298 -9.98 -5.82 -5.73
C GLY A 298 -8.50 -6.07 -5.44
N LEU A 299 -8.05 -5.89 -4.19
CA LEU A 299 -6.71 -6.22 -3.76
C LEU A 299 -6.58 -7.70 -3.42
N LEU A 300 -5.37 -8.25 -3.51
CA LEU A 300 -5.11 -9.63 -3.12
C LEU A 300 -4.81 -9.68 -1.62
N PRO A 301 -5.67 -10.33 -0.80
CA PRO A 301 -5.42 -10.51 0.63
C PRO A 301 -4.15 -11.32 0.89
N ARG A 302 -3.49 -11.04 2.02
CA ARG A 302 -2.30 -11.80 2.46
C ARG A 302 -2.62 -13.27 2.73
N THR A 303 -3.79 -13.54 3.32
CA THR A 303 -4.18 -14.87 3.83
C THR A 303 -5.25 -15.55 2.98
N ALA A 304 -5.48 -15.10 1.74
CA ALA A 304 -6.52 -15.66 0.90
C ALA A 304 -6.17 -17.09 0.46
N ASN A 305 -6.96 -18.07 0.91
CA ASN A 305 -7.15 -19.31 0.18
C ASN A 305 -8.07 -19.00 -1.01
N MET A 306 -7.49 -18.69 -2.16
CA MET A 306 -8.24 -18.51 -3.40
C MET A 306 -8.65 -19.89 -3.91
N ASN A 307 -9.87 -20.31 -3.60
CA ASN A 307 -10.48 -21.44 -4.28
C ASN A 307 -10.83 -21.01 -5.71
N VAL A 308 -9.92 -21.23 -6.65
CA VAL A 308 -10.17 -21.04 -8.07
C VAL A 308 -11.13 -22.15 -8.52
N ARG A 309 -12.34 -21.78 -8.92
CA ARG A 309 -13.25 -22.71 -9.59
C ARG A 309 -13.07 -22.55 -11.10
N ASP A 310 -12.60 -23.59 -11.74
CA ASP A 310 -12.63 -23.65 -13.21
C ASP A 310 -14.10 -23.69 -13.67
N VAL A 311 -14.55 -22.65 -14.31
CA VAL A 311 -15.86 -22.61 -14.95
C VAL A 311 -15.68 -23.08 -16.38
N ILE A 312 -16.08 -24.31 -16.64
CA ILE A 312 -16.15 -24.81 -18.03
C ILE A 312 -17.40 -24.21 -18.68
N VAL A 313 -17.20 -23.21 -19.52
CA VAL A 313 -18.28 -22.69 -20.38
C VAL A 313 -18.48 -23.69 -21.50
N LYS A 314 -19.58 -24.46 -21.44
CA LYS A 314 -20.03 -25.25 -22.60
C LYS A 314 -20.53 -24.25 -23.64
N THR A 315 -19.80 -24.08 -24.72
CA THR A 315 -20.33 -23.47 -25.94
C THR A 315 -21.26 -24.49 -26.60
N GLU A 316 -22.56 -24.21 -26.67
CA GLU A 316 -23.53 -24.92 -27.51
C GLU A 316 -23.31 -24.53 -28.97
#